data_398882ea5053a35e37eb8bede625852a
#
_entry.id   398882ea5053a35e37eb8bede625852a
#
_cell.length_a   1.000
_cell.length_b   1.000
_cell.length_c   1.000
_cell.angle_alpha   90.00
_cell.angle_beta   90.00
_cell.angle_gamma   90.00
#
_symmetry.space_group_name_H-M   'P 1'
#
loop_
_entity.id
_entity.type
_entity.pdbx_description
1 polymer ?
#
loop_
_entity_poly.entity_id
_entity_poly.type
_entity_poly.pdbx_seq_one_letter_code
_entity_poly.pdbx_strand_id
1 'polypeptide(L)'
;MNKKRLYTSAFISYVLFAFFTQALHSDEAPHYTTHVYPGSEGKLIYIPDEQGNTIPDFSYAGYGGGGIALPYVPIKVTVWPVKGDDTPNIQTAIDHVSNLPMDANGFRGAVLLKQGYYDLQSPLNITASGVVLRGEGQDDLGTILIGSGSFEGGYKNNNTANLIVVSGKSCWDEVPGSERRIMDEYVPVGSRTFRVENTKGFKVGDMVLVRRHGNQEWINEIGMNLENEKWRWEPFTIQFDRTITEIDGNHVTIDAPIVCAIETRWGGGVMLKYTDAGRIAQVGIENMRGISNFDITVRTNEYGNIDRQPYIGEEYYADENHYWNFITLDNVKNAWVRNVTALHFAGSMVNVREGAKCVTVQDCISLEPVSIRAGGRRFTYRIEGQLTLIQRCTSDKGRHSFVLSGFQACGPNVFLNCKATIPYSSSEPHYKYVTGALYDNVFAPLTARFWKEISIGWSGANCVFWNCEGQYLIQKPPTAQNYAFGHIGIHATVFNTRYQDHAKENGYIESWDKHVHPESLYLKQLEDRLGSQAFINIGYNCSHQAQ
;
A
#
# COMPACT_ATOMS: atom_id res chain seq x y z
N MET A 1 17.53 39.68 -52.22
CA MET A 1 16.31 40.31 -51.60
C MET A 1 15.84 39.47 -50.43
N ASN A 2 16.12 39.95 -49.22
CA ASN A 2 15.80 39.30 -47.98
C ASN A 2 14.33 39.55 -47.61
N LYS A 3 13.60 38.48 -47.29
CA LYS A 3 12.34 38.59 -46.53
C LYS A 3 12.49 37.86 -45.19
N LYS A 4 12.77 38.63 -44.15
CA LYS A 4 12.62 38.21 -42.74
C LYS A 4 11.12 38.05 -42.44
N ARG A 5 10.70 36.88 -41.97
CA ARG A 5 9.41 36.68 -41.31
C ARG A 5 9.61 36.84 -39.82
N LEU A 6 9.00 37.86 -39.26
CA LEU A 6 8.80 38.01 -37.82
C LEU A 6 7.75 36.98 -37.37
N TYR A 7 8.08 36.17 -36.36
CA TYR A 7 7.11 35.44 -35.58
C TYR A 7 6.79 36.28 -34.34
N THR A 8 5.58 36.81 -34.28
CA THR A 8 4.99 37.41 -33.10
C THR A 8 4.44 36.28 -32.25
N SER A 9 5.07 36.02 -31.10
CA SER A 9 4.54 35.15 -30.03
C SER A 9 3.44 35.91 -29.28
N ALA A 10 2.22 35.43 -29.40
CA ALA A 10 1.12 35.89 -28.58
C ALA A 10 1.22 35.23 -27.18
N PHE A 11 1.56 36.01 -26.16
CA PHE A 11 1.40 35.64 -24.76
C PHE A 11 -0.09 35.69 -24.43
N ILE A 12 -0.71 34.52 -24.23
CA ILE A 12 -2.05 34.41 -23.65
C ILE A 12 -1.86 34.34 -22.13
N SER A 13 -2.08 35.48 -21.46
CA SER A 13 -2.21 35.53 -20.02
C SER A 13 -3.53 34.91 -19.61
N TYR A 14 -3.49 33.70 -19.05
CA TYR A 14 -4.62 33.13 -18.30
C TYR A 14 -4.72 33.86 -16.95
N VAL A 15 -5.67 34.77 -16.84
CA VAL A 15 -6.13 35.32 -15.55
C VAL A 15 -6.96 34.22 -14.88
N LEU A 16 -6.40 33.58 -13.87
CA LEU A 16 -7.16 32.71 -12.97
C LEU A 16 -8.11 33.59 -12.13
N PHE A 17 -9.37 33.61 -12.47
CA PHE A 17 -10.42 34.03 -11.55
C PHE A 17 -10.63 32.91 -10.54
N ALA A 18 -10.02 33.06 -9.36
CA ALA A 18 -10.35 32.28 -8.19
C ALA A 18 -11.77 32.72 -7.72
N PHE A 19 -12.79 32.00 -8.10
CA PHE A 19 -14.07 32.06 -7.42
C PHE A 19 -13.89 31.42 -6.04
N PHE A 20 -13.71 32.25 -5.01
CA PHE A 20 -14.00 31.88 -3.64
C PHE A 20 -15.51 31.69 -3.53
N THR A 21 -16.02 30.51 -3.81
CA THR A 21 -17.29 30.08 -3.27
C THR A 21 -17.04 29.84 -1.77
N GLN A 22 -17.41 30.81 -0.93
CA GLN A 22 -17.70 30.51 0.46
C GLN A 22 -18.82 29.45 0.44
N ALA A 23 -18.44 28.19 0.68
CA ALA A 23 -19.39 27.17 1.02
C ALA A 23 -20.12 27.68 2.28
N LEU A 24 -21.38 27.99 2.16
CA LEU A 24 -22.27 28.11 3.29
C LEU A 24 -22.21 26.74 3.99
N HIS A 25 -21.49 26.69 5.11
CA HIS A 25 -21.54 25.55 6.00
C HIS A 25 -23.00 25.49 6.49
N SER A 26 -23.74 24.50 6.01
CA SER A 26 -24.95 24.08 6.69
C SER A 26 -24.50 23.49 8.02
N ASP A 27 -25.02 24.01 9.14
CA ASP A 27 -24.91 23.40 10.48
C ASP A 27 -25.69 22.05 10.52
N GLU A 28 -25.41 21.14 9.60
CA GLU A 28 -25.96 19.79 9.67
C GLU A 28 -25.22 19.02 10.74
N ALA A 29 -25.97 18.41 11.66
CA ALA A 29 -25.37 17.58 12.71
C ALA A 29 -24.46 16.49 12.10
N PRO A 30 -23.32 16.20 12.73
CA PRO A 30 -22.40 15.16 12.24
C PRO A 30 -23.13 13.85 12.01
N HIS A 31 -22.89 13.23 10.87
CA HIS A 31 -23.45 11.92 10.55
C HIS A 31 -22.48 10.82 10.96
N TYR A 32 -22.91 9.91 11.83
CA TYR A 32 -22.09 8.84 12.38
C TYR A 32 -22.53 7.49 11.82
N THR A 33 -21.61 6.54 11.76
CA THR A 33 -21.93 5.15 11.38
C THR A 33 -22.50 4.37 12.55
N THR A 34 -23.14 3.25 12.26
CA THR A 34 -23.68 2.33 13.28
C THR A 34 -22.63 1.34 13.80
N HIS A 35 -21.47 1.18 13.13
CA HIS A 35 -20.44 0.20 13.46
C HIS A 35 -19.27 0.79 14.25
N VAL A 36 -18.92 2.05 13.98
CA VAL A 36 -17.83 2.75 14.68
C VAL A 36 -18.12 4.24 14.71
N TYR A 37 -18.15 4.83 15.88
CA TYR A 37 -18.48 6.25 16.08
C TYR A 37 -17.83 6.80 17.36
N PRO A 38 -17.61 8.12 17.48
CA PRO A 38 -17.14 8.74 18.69
C PRO A 38 -18.17 8.63 19.83
N GLY A 39 -17.75 8.12 20.97
CA GLY A 39 -18.55 8.11 22.20
C GLY A 39 -18.52 9.46 22.92
N SER A 40 -19.17 9.53 24.09
CA SER A 40 -19.29 10.75 24.90
C SER A 40 -17.94 11.33 25.36
N GLU A 41 -16.90 10.50 25.47
CA GLU A 41 -15.52 10.91 25.82
C GLU A 41 -14.69 11.22 24.57
N GLY A 42 -15.29 11.23 23.39
CA GLY A 42 -14.64 11.50 22.12
C GLY A 42 -13.82 10.35 21.54
N LYS A 43 -13.66 9.23 22.25
CA LYS A 43 -13.02 8.02 21.75
C LYS A 43 -13.98 7.19 20.91
N LEU A 44 -13.46 6.44 19.96
CA LEU A 44 -14.26 5.54 19.12
C LEU A 44 -14.85 4.39 19.93
N ILE A 45 -16.14 4.15 19.73
CA ILE A 45 -16.85 2.96 20.17
C ILE A 45 -17.00 2.04 18.97
N TYR A 46 -16.64 0.79 19.12
CA TYR A 46 -16.77 -0.26 18.11
C TYR A 46 -17.93 -1.17 18.46
N ILE A 47 -18.89 -1.31 17.57
CA ILE A 47 -20.03 -2.22 17.75
C ILE A 47 -19.67 -3.56 17.11
N PRO A 48 -19.57 -4.63 17.91
CA PRO A 48 -19.32 -5.96 17.37
C PRO A 48 -20.55 -6.50 16.65
N ASP A 49 -20.33 -7.35 15.66
CA ASP A 49 -21.39 -8.18 15.09
C ASP A 49 -21.74 -9.35 16.04
N GLU A 50 -22.66 -10.23 15.62
CA GLU A 50 -23.12 -11.37 16.41
C GLU A 50 -22.01 -12.37 16.76
N GLN A 51 -20.89 -12.38 16.02
CA GLN A 51 -19.73 -13.23 16.26
C GLN A 51 -18.61 -12.49 17.02
N GLY A 52 -18.80 -11.21 17.33
CA GLY A 52 -17.80 -10.38 18.01
C GLY A 52 -16.80 -9.68 17.08
N ASN A 53 -16.98 -9.76 15.73
CA ASN A 53 -16.13 -9.05 14.80
C ASN A 53 -16.38 -7.55 14.88
N THR A 54 -15.31 -6.77 14.83
CA THR A 54 -15.37 -5.30 14.80
C THR A 54 -14.60 -4.75 13.60
N ILE A 55 -14.86 -3.50 13.25
CA ILE A 55 -13.97 -2.75 12.36
C ILE A 55 -12.56 -2.75 12.96
N PRO A 56 -11.52 -3.21 12.23
CA PRO A 56 -10.17 -3.27 12.79
C PRO A 56 -9.60 -1.90 13.15
N ASP A 57 -8.71 -1.86 14.12
CA ASP A 57 -7.89 -0.69 14.38
C ASP A 57 -6.72 -0.64 13.37
N PHE A 58 -6.77 0.30 12.44
CA PHE A 58 -5.78 0.49 11.38
C PHE A 58 -4.61 1.36 11.80
N SER A 59 -4.66 2.01 12.97
CA SER A 59 -3.65 2.97 13.43
C SER A 59 -2.23 2.41 13.59
N TYR A 60 -2.08 1.10 13.54
CA TYR A 60 -0.79 0.39 13.57
C TYR A 60 -0.05 0.39 12.23
N ALA A 61 -0.68 0.84 11.15
CA ALA A 61 -0.02 0.93 9.85
C ALA A 61 0.94 2.12 9.78
N GLY A 62 2.11 1.91 9.20
CA GLY A 62 3.14 2.93 8.99
C GLY A 62 4.42 2.69 9.78
N TYR A 63 5.41 3.53 9.51
CA TYR A 63 6.72 3.51 10.15
C TYR A 63 6.60 3.47 11.68
N GLY A 64 7.39 2.59 12.30
CA GLY A 64 7.38 2.43 13.76
C GLY A 64 6.08 1.91 14.36
N GLY A 65 5.14 1.41 13.55
CA GLY A 65 3.80 0.97 13.99
C GLY A 65 2.78 2.11 14.01
N GLY A 66 2.97 3.13 13.18
CA GLY A 66 2.05 4.28 12.99
C GLY A 66 2.24 5.41 14.01
N GLY A 67 2.00 6.64 13.57
CA GLY A 67 2.05 7.84 14.42
C GLY A 67 3.45 8.31 14.80
N ILE A 68 4.50 7.72 14.23
CA ILE A 68 5.90 8.06 14.50
C ILE A 68 6.41 8.96 13.37
N ALA A 69 7.08 10.06 13.74
CA ALA A 69 7.71 10.97 12.79
C ALA A 69 8.82 10.25 12.00
N LEU A 70 8.84 10.47 10.69
CA LEU A 70 9.95 9.98 9.86
C LEU A 70 11.24 10.71 10.25
N PRO A 71 12.32 9.99 10.56
CA PRO A 71 13.53 10.59 11.11
C PRO A 71 14.29 11.44 10.09
N TYR A 72 14.98 12.45 10.58
CA TYR A 72 16.04 13.12 9.84
C TYR A 72 17.38 12.45 10.14
N VAL A 73 17.98 11.83 9.14
CA VAL A 73 19.25 11.10 9.29
C VAL A 73 20.41 11.98 8.80
N PRO A 74 21.50 12.15 9.58
CA PRO A 74 22.65 12.96 9.18
C PRO A 74 23.34 12.44 7.93
N ILE A 75 23.76 13.37 7.05
CA ILE A 75 24.50 13.05 5.82
C ILE A 75 25.92 12.59 6.19
N LYS A 76 26.36 11.48 5.59
CA LYS A 76 27.71 10.92 5.74
C LYS A 76 28.52 11.01 4.45
N VAL A 77 27.85 10.92 3.30
CA VAL A 77 28.48 11.01 1.99
C VAL A 77 27.63 11.91 1.09
N THR A 78 28.28 12.73 0.29
CA THR A 78 27.64 13.53 -0.75
C THR A 78 28.15 13.09 -2.12
N VAL A 79 27.24 12.87 -3.06
CA VAL A 79 27.53 12.43 -4.42
C VAL A 79 27.04 13.50 -5.41
N TRP A 80 27.87 13.77 -6.41
CA TRP A 80 27.52 14.63 -7.55
C TRP A 80 27.38 13.76 -8.81
N PRO A 81 26.59 14.18 -9.80
CA PRO A 81 26.48 13.46 -11.06
C PRO A 81 27.83 13.46 -11.80
N VAL A 82 28.14 12.37 -12.45
CA VAL A 82 29.33 12.20 -13.26
C VAL A 82 28.97 12.06 -14.74
N LYS A 83 29.94 12.11 -15.64
CA LYS A 83 29.70 11.84 -17.06
C LYS A 83 29.59 10.32 -17.29
N GLY A 84 28.48 9.88 -17.84
CA GLY A 84 28.19 8.48 -18.16
C GLY A 84 27.43 7.79 -17.03
N ASP A 85 27.68 6.51 -16.78
CA ASP A 85 26.96 5.69 -15.80
C ASP A 85 27.31 6.11 -14.35
N ASP A 86 26.33 6.66 -13.66
CA ASP A 86 26.43 7.04 -12.24
C ASP A 86 26.22 5.86 -11.28
N THR A 87 25.78 4.70 -11.76
CA THR A 87 25.47 3.55 -10.90
C THR A 87 26.63 3.19 -9.99
N PRO A 88 27.89 3.00 -10.49
CA PRO A 88 29.01 2.64 -9.62
C PRO A 88 29.35 3.72 -8.59
N ASN A 89 29.20 4.99 -8.93
CA ASN A 89 29.48 6.12 -8.05
C ASN A 89 28.51 6.15 -6.87
N ILE A 90 27.20 6.04 -7.13
CA ILE A 90 26.17 6.01 -6.09
C ILE A 90 26.26 4.72 -5.27
N GLN A 91 26.44 3.55 -5.91
CA GLN A 91 26.54 2.28 -5.20
C GLN A 91 27.74 2.26 -4.24
N THR A 92 28.90 2.79 -4.65
CA THR A 92 30.07 2.92 -3.78
C THR A 92 29.77 3.76 -2.53
N ALA A 93 29.01 4.85 -2.69
CA ALA A 93 28.59 5.70 -1.54
C ALA A 93 27.62 4.95 -0.62
N ILE A 94 26.65 4.21 -1.18
CA ILE A 94 25.73 3.35 -0.42
C ILE A 94 26.52 2.29 0.35
N ASP A 95 27.46 1.61 -0.28
CA ASP A 95 28.28 0.55 0.32
C ASP A 95 29.17 1.11 1.42
N HIS A 96 29.75 2.30 1.22
CA HIS A 96 30.51 2.99 2.26
C HIS A 96 29.67 3.25 3.50
N VAL A 97 28.49 3.88 3.35
CA VAL A 97 27.58 4.17 4.47
C VAL A 97 27.08 2.87 5.12
N SER A 98 26.86 1.82 4.33
CA SER A 98 26.44 0.50 4.82
C SER A 98 27.44 -0.17 5.76
N ASN A 99 28.70 0.22 5.67
CA ASN A 99 29.79 -0.30 6.53
C ASN A 99 30.09 0.59 7.77
N LEU A 100 29.45 1.77 7.90
CA LEU A 100 29.61 2.59 9.09
C LEU A 100 28.92 1.95 10.31
N PRO A 101 29.37 2.24 11.53
CA PRO A 101 28.68 1.80 12.73
C PRO A 101 27.27 2.44 12.82
N MET A 102 26.33 1.70 13.39
CA MET A 102 24.98 2.23 13.69
C MET A 102 25.05 3.13 14.91
N ASP A 103 24.23 4.18 14.90
CA ASP A 103 23.92 4.98 16.09
C ASP A 103 22.93 4.24 17.02
N ALA A 104 22.58 4.87 18.15
CA ALA A 104 21.65 4.31 19.13
C ALA A 104 20.22 4.12 18.57
N ASN A 105 19.86 4.79 17.48
CA ASN A 105 18.56 4.70 16.82
C ASN A 105 18.57 3.69 15.64
N GLY A 106 19.70 3.04 15.39
CA GLY A 106 19.86 2.05 14.32
C GLY A 106 20.21 2.65 12.96
N PHE A 107 20.65 3.91 12.88
CA PHE A 107 21.05 4.57 11.63
C PHE A 107 22.58 4.55 11.43
N ARG A 108 23.00 4.37 10.19
CA ARG A 108 24.38 4.51 9.74
C ARG A 108 24.65 5.88 9.11
N GLY A 109 23.65 6.42 8.41
CA GLY A 109 23.72 7.74 7.81
C GLY A 109 22.96 7.85 6.50
N ALA A 110 22.97 9.07 5.95
CA ALA A 110 22.40 9.35 4.64
C ALA A 110 23.49 9.55 3.59
N VAL A 111 23.25 9.00 2.39
CA VAL A 111 23.91 9.36 1.13
C VAL A 111 23.09 10.48 0.51
N LEU A 112 23.67 11.67 0.35
CA LEU A 112 23.04 12.81 -0.31
C LEU A 112 23.45 12.83 -1.79
N LEU A 113 22.49 12.70 -2.67
CA LEU A 113 22.65 12.97 -4.11
C LEU A 113 22.33 14.45 -4.37
N LYS A 114 23.28 15.21 -4.85
CA LYS A 114 23.09 16.63 -5.20
C LYS A 114 22.09 16.77 -6.34
N GLN A 115 21.53 17.97 -6.49
CA GLN A 115 20.69 18.27 -7.66
C GLN A 115 21.44 17.99 -8.97
N GLY A 116 20.73 17.46 -9.96
CA GLY A 116 21.28 17.13 -11.27
C GLY A 116 20.76 15.81 -11.81
N TYR A 117 21.28 15.40 -12.94
CA TYR A 117 20.86 14.20 -13.68
C TYR A 117 21.88 13.10 -13.48
N TYR A 118 21.42 11.94 -13.03
CA TYR A 118 22.20 10.72 -12.81
C TYR A 118 21.74 9.64 -13.76
N ASP A 119 22.61 9.18 -14.67
CA ASP A 119 22.33 8.07 -15.57
C ASP A 119 22.62 6.73 -14.87
N LEU A 120 21.60 5.87 -14.78
CA LEU A 120 21.68 4.58 -14.08
C LEU A 120 21.43 3.44 -15.08
N GLN A 121 22.51 2.72 -15.42
CA GLN A 121 22.43 1.57 -16.32
C GLN A 121 22.14 0.27 -15.57
N SER A 122 22.29 0.26 -14.23
CA SER A 122 22.03 -0.88 -13.37
C SER A 122 21.27 -0.48 -12.10
N PRO A 123 20.61 -1.42 -11.40
CA PRO A 123 19.93 -1.15 -10.16
C PRO A 123 20.86 -0.67 -9.04
N LEU A 124 20.34 0.24 -8.19
CA LEU A 124 20.94 0.58 -6.90
C LEU A 124 20.41 -0.39 -5.82
N ASN A 125 21.30 -0.93 -5.00
CA ASN A 125 20.96 -1.91 -3.99
C ASN A 125 21.31 -1.40 -2.58
N ILE A 126 20.32 -1.43 -1.66
CA ILE A 126 20.51 -1.16 -0.24
C ILE A 126 20.20 -2.45 0.53
N THR A 127 21.24 -3.09 1.04
CA THR A 127 21.14 -4.40 1.72
C THR A 127 21.52 -4.34 3.21
N ALA A 128 21.72 -3.13 3.74
CA ALA A 128 22.08 -2.90 5.13
C ALA A 128 21.04 -2.02 5.84
N SER A 129 20.81 -2.29 7.12
CA SER A 129 19.99 -1.44 7.97
C SER A 129 20.61 -0.05 8.17
N GLY A 130 19.77 0.96 8.40
CA GLY A 130 20.20 2.30 8.83
C GLY A 130 20.71 3.21 7.72
N VAL A 131 20.46 2.90 6.45
CA VAL A 131 20.92 3.66 5.28
C VAL A 131 19.77 4.48 4.69
N VAL A 132 20.01 5.77 4.45
CA VAL A 132 19.06 6.65 3.76
C VAL A 132 19.67 7.15 2.46
N LEU A 133 18.95 6.98 1.34
CA LEU A 133 19.27 7.60 0.07
C LEU A 133 18.42 8.86 -0.10
N ARG A 134 19.03 10.01 -0.17
CA ARG A 134 18.38 11.32 -0.17
C ARG A 134 18.83 12.16 -1.34
N GLY A 135 17.86 12.74 -2.07
CA GLY A 135 18.11 13.81 -3.04
C GLY A 135 17.84 15.19 -2.47
N GLU A 136 17.92 16.21 -3.30
CA GLU A 136 17.67 17.63 -2.95
C GLU A 136 16.30 18.15 -3.43
N GLY A 137 15.51 17.33 -4.13
CA GLY A 137 14.14 17.68 -4.58
C GLY A 137 13.56 16.64 -5.51
N GLN A 138 12.22 16.56 -5.54
CA GLN A 138 11.46 15.64 -6.41
C GLN A 138 10.95 16.31 -7.70
N ASP A 139 11.18 17.61 -7.87
CA ASP A 139 10.81 18.35 -9.06
C ASP A 139 11.85 18.19 -10.19
N ASP A 140 11.66 18.90 -11.29
CA ASP A 140 12.52 18.86 -12.48
C ASP A 140 13.83 19.63 -12.33
N LEU A 141 14.03 20.35 -11.24
CA LEU A 141 15.27 21.02 -10.85
C LEU A 141 16.00 20.33 -9.71
N GLY A 142 15.43 19.25 -9.17
CA GLY A 142 15.98 18.50 -8.04
C GLY A 142 17.00 17.43 -8.41
N THR A 143 16.97 16.31 -7.71
CA THR A 143 17.80 15.13 -7.99
C THR A 143 17.04 14.19 -8.90
N ILE A 144 17.54 13.92 -10.11
CA ILE A 144 16.84 13.15 -11.13
C ILE A 144 17.66 11.92 -11.48
N LEU A 145 17.12 10.75 -11.18
CA LEU A 145 17.67 9.44 -11.52
C LEU A 145 17.05 8.98 -12.85
N ILE A 146 17.86 8.77 -13.88
CA ILE A 146 17.44 8.28 -15.18
C ILE A 146 17.82 6.82 -15.32
N GLY A 147 16.84 5.94 -15.25
CA GLY A 147 17.03 4.53 -15.52
C GLY A 147 17.15 4.29 -17.03
N SER A 148 18.37 4.08 -17.51
CA SER A 148 18.69 3.87 -18.92
C SER A 148 18.96 2.40 -19.27
N GLY A 149 18.91 1.49 -18.30
CA GLY A 149 19.05 0.06 -18.52
C GLY A 149 17.93 -0.51 -19.40
N SER A 150 18.27 -1.45 -20.27
CA SER A 150 17.34 -2.19 -21.10
C SER A 150 17.17 -3.63 -20.62
N PHE A 151 15.94 -4.13 -20.56
CA PHE A 151 15.60 -5.47 -20.06
C PHE A 151 14.74 -6.19 -21.11
N GLU A 152 15.36 -7.04 -21.92
CA GLU A 152 14.63 -7.88 -22.85
C GLU A 152 13.68 -8.85 -22.13
N GLY A 153 12.47 -9.04 -22.65
CA GLY A 153 11.48 -9.96 -22.12
C GLY A 153 10.22 -9.32 -21.53
N GLY A 154 10.15 -8.00 -21.49
CA GLY A 154 8.94 -7.26 -21.14
C GLY A 154 8.35 -7.67 -19.80
N TYR A 155 7.08 -8.09 -19.76
CA TYR A 155 6.38 -8.49 -18.53
C TYR A 155 7.09 -9.56 -17.68
N LYS A 156 7.94 -10.39 -18.27
CA LYS A 156 8.72 -11.39 -17.51
C LYS A 156 9.67 -10.76 -16.50
N ASN A 157 10.04 -9.51 -16.71
CA ASN A 157 10.94 -8.73 -15.85
C ASN A 157 10.24 -7.93 -14.75
N ASN A 158 8.93 -8.11 -14.56
CA ASN A 158 8.13 -7.30 -13.63
C ASN A 158 8.60 -7.34 -12.16
N ASN A 159 9.34 -8.36 -11.77
CA ASN A 159 9.89 -8.49 -10.43
C ASN A 159 11.40 -8.24 -10.36
N THR A 160 12.10 -8.10 -11.49
CA THR A 160 13.57 -8.02 -11.55
C THR A 160 14.09 -6.69 -12.08
N ALA A 161 13.36 -6.04 -13.00
CA ALA A 161 13.73 -4.74 -13.54
C ALA A 161 13.34 -3.61 -12.58
N ASN A 162 14.04 -3.49 -11.46
CA ASN A 162 13.84 -2.47 -10.43
C ASN A 162 14.99 -1.46 -10.46
N LEU A 163 14.73 -0.16 -10.29
CA LEU A 163 15.79 0.86 -10.29
C LEU A 163 16.46 1.00 -8.92
N ILE A 164 15.68 0.99 -7.82
CA ILE A 164 16.19 0.98 -6.46
C ILE A 164 15.61 -0.23 -5.73
N VAL A 165 16.48 -1.07 -5.20
CA VAL A 165 16.13 -2.27 -4.43
C VAL A 165 16.62 -2.13 -3.00
N VAL A 166 15.68 -2.17 -2.06
CA VAL A 166 15.93 -2.27 -0.63
C VAL A 166 15.55 -3.67 -0.20
N SER A 167 16.52 -4.51 0.16
CA SER A 167 16.23 -5.91 0.44
C SER A 167 17.13 -6.53 1.50
N GLY A 168 16.51 -7.08 2.55
CA GLY A 168 17.15 -8.03 3.46
C GLY A 168 17.25 -9.43 2.86
N LYS A 169 17.90 -10.35 3.59
CA LYS A 169 18.10 -11.74 3.16
C LYS A 169 16.88 -12.62 3.39
N SER A 170 16.17 -12.41 4.50
CA SER A 170 14.99 -13.16 4.93
C SER A 170 14.14 -12.29 5.85
N CYS A 171 12.90 -12.69 6.09
CA CYS A 171 11.98 -11.96 6.98
C CYS A 171 11.50 -12.78 8.17
N TRP A 172 11.40 -14.10 8.05
CA TRP A 172 10.81 -14.96 9.06
C TRP A 172 11.64 -16.26 9.23
N ASP A 173 12.63 -16.21 10.10
CA ASP A 173 13.39 -17.41 10.46
C ASP A 173 12.70 -18.08 11.65
N GLU A 174 11.86 -19.07 11.39
CA GLU A 174 11.02 -19.74 12.41
C GLU A 174 11.85 -20.44 13.47
N VAL A 175 11.43 -20.35 14.73
CA VAL A 175 12.08 -21.06 15.85
C VAL A 175 11.47 -22.46 15.97
N PRO A 176 12.20 -23.53 15.69
CA PRO A 176 11.69 -24.89 15.75
C PRO A 176 11.08 -25.25 17.13
N GLY A 177 9.94 -25.93 17.13
CA GLY A 177 9.27 -26.38 18.36
C GLY A 177 8.55 -25.28 19.14
N SER A 178 8.48 -24.04 18.62
CA SER A 178 7.77 -22.94 19.26
C SER A 178 6.28 -22.88 18.90
N GLU A 179 5.80 -23.66 17.96
CA GLU A 179 4.40 -23.63 17.55
C GLU A 179 3.46 -23.98 18.71
N ARG A 180 2.38 -23.20 18.86
CA ARG A 180 1.30 -23.40 19.84
C ARG A 180 -0.05 -23.24 19.14
N ARG A 181 -0.96 -24.17 19.38
CA ARG A 181 -2.32 -24.08 18.85
C ARG A 181 -3.08 -22.93 19.54
N ILE A 182 -3.88 -22.22 18.77
CA ILE A 182 -4.91 -21.30 19.26
C ILE A 182 -6.09 -22.16 19.72
N MET A 183 -6.56 -21.91 20.95
CA MET A 183 -7.53 -22.76 21.66
C MET A 183 -8.95 -22.18 21.65
N ASP A 184 -9.11 -20.96 21.16
CA ASP A 184 -10.43 -20.37 20.97
C ASP A 184 -11.12 -21.03 19.79
N GLU A 185 -12.41 -21.32 19.91
CA GLU A 185 -13.24 -21.81 18.82
C GLU A 185 -13.34 -20.78 17.70
N TYR A 186 -13.41 -19.50 18.11
CA TYR A 186 -13.50 -18.35 17.24
C TYR A 186 -12.68 -17.18 17.81
N VAL A 187 -11.72 -16.66 17.05
CA VAL A 187 -11.03 -15.39 17.33
C VAL A 187 -11.55 -14.35 16.36
N PRO A 188 -12.29 -13.32 16.83
CA PRO A 188 -12.94 -12.34 15.95
C PRO A 188 -11.97 -11.45 15.20
N VAL A 189 -12.41 -10.92 14.07
CA VAL A 189 -11.76 -9.79 13.39
C VAL A 189 -11.67 -8.59 14.33
N GLY A 190 -10.51 -7.93 14.37
CA GLY A 190 -10.24 -6.81 15.27
C GLY A 190 -9.60 -7.24 16.60
N SER A 191 -9.59 -8.54 16.93
CA SER A 191 -8.98 -9.02 18.15
C SER A 191 -7.46 -8.89 18.16
N ARG A 192 -6.93 -8.55 19.34
CA ARG A 192 -5.49 -8.58 19.64
C ARG A 192 -5.13 -9.65 20.67
N THR A 193 -6.12 -10.20 21.36
CA THR A 193 -5.94 -11.19 22.42
C THR A 193 -6.62 -12.50 22.04
N PHE A 194 -5.93 -13.60 22.25
CA PHE A 194 -6.43 -14.96 22.03
C PHE A 194 -5.74 -15.94 22.98
N ARG A 195 -6.35 -17.10 23.17
CA ARG A 195 -5.85 -18.14 24.07
C ARG A 195 -5.06 -19.19 23.27
N VAL A 196 -3.86 -19.51 23.75
CA VAL A 196 -3.02 -20.59 23.21
C VAL A 196 -2.97 -21.78 24.16
N GLU A 197 -2.56 -22.96 23.70
CA GLU A 197 -2.48 -24.18 24.52
C GLU A 197 -1.53 -24.03 25.72
N ASN A 198 -0.44 -23.28 25.57
CA ASN A 198 0.45 -22.85 26.65
C ASN A 198 1.39 -21.76 26.15
N THR A 199 1.93 -20.98 27.08
CA THR A 199 2.87 -19.87 26.79
C THR A 199 4.32 -20.20 27.12
N LYS A 200 4.65 -21.49 27.38
CA LYS A 200 6.02 -21.90 27.72
C LYS A 200 7.01 -21.53 26.60
N GLY A 201 8.05 -20.78 26.98
CA GLY A 201 9.10 -20.32 26.07
C GLY A 201 8.79 -19.00 25.34
N PHE A 202 7.65 -18.38 25.63
CA PHE A 202 7.28 -17.04 25.12
C PHE A 202 7.43 -15.99 26.22
N LYS A 203 7.72 -14.77 25.80
CA LYS A 203 7.77 -13.56 26.66
C LYS A 203 7.28 -12.34 25.88
N VAL A 204 6.92 -11.30 26.60
CA VAL A 204 6.65 -9.98 26.03
C VAL A 204 7.86 -9.48 25.21
N GLY A 205 7.60 -8.96 24.04
CA GLY A 205 8.60 -8.53 23.05
C GLY A 205 9.01 -9.62 22.06
N ASP A 206 8.58 -10.87 22.21
CA ASP A 206 8.84 -11.90 21.21
C ASP A 206 8.07 -11.61 19.92
N MET A 207 8.74 -11.77 18.79
CA MET A 207 8.13 -11.72 17.47
C MET A 207 7.48 -13.06 17.16
N VAL A 208 6.23 -13.02 16.71
CA VAL A 208 5.42 -14.20 16.44
C VAL A 208 4.70 -14.10 15.10
N LEU A 209 4.54 -15.24 14.46
CA LEU A 209 3.61 -15.43 13.37
C LEU A 209 2.33 -16.02 13.92
N VAL A 210 1.23 -15.31 13.75
CA VAL A 210 -0.11 -15.84 14.03
C VAL A 210 -0.67 -16.32 12.70
N ARG A 211 -0.92 -17.60 12.57
CA ARG A 211 -1.39 -18.24 11.34
C ARG A 211 -2.83 -18.66 11.47
N ARG A 212 -3.64 -18.21 10.54
CA ARG A 212 -5.01 -18.69 10.29
C ARG A 212 -4.94 -19.70 9.16
N HIS A 213 -5.23 -20.96 9.46
CA HIS A 213 -5.30 -22.00 8.44
C HIS A 213 -6.65 -21.98 7.71
N GLY A 214 -6.64 -22.27 6.41
CA GLY A 214 -7.84 -22.58 5.65
C GLY A 214 -7.82 -24.05 5.27
N ASN A 215 -8.95 -24.77 5.47
CA ASN A 215 -9.14 -26.13 5.03
C ASN A 215 -9.95 -26.21 3.72
N GLN A 216 -10.13 -27.40 3.18
CA GLN A 216 -10.90 -27.60 1.95
C GLN A 216 -12.38 -27.21 2.09
N GLU A 217 -12.94 -27.37 3.29
CA GLU A 217 -14.33 -27.00 3.57
C GLU A 217 -14.51 -25.49 3.49
N TRP A 218 -13.52 -24.70 3.98
CA TRP A 218 -13.52 -23.26 3.81
C TRP A 218 -13.40 -22.85 2.32
N ILE A 219 -12.54 -23.49 1.54
CA ILE A 219 -12.43 -23.23 0.09
C ILE A 219 -13.76 -23.51 -0.62
N ASN A 220 -14.48 -24.57 -0.21
CA ASN A 220 -15.80 -24.89 -0.72
C ASN A 220 -16.84 -23.82 -0.32
N GLU A 221 -16.84 -23.39 0.94
CA GLU A 221 -17.76 -22.38 1.46
C GLU A 221 -17.61 -21.02 0.75
N ILE A 222 -16.39 -20.59 0.49
CA ILE A 222 -16.16 -19.35 -0.25
C ILE A 222 -16.32 -19.51 -1.77
N GLY A 223 -16.71 -20.70 -2.25
CA GLY A 223 -17.00 -20.97 -3.66
C GLY A 223 -15.76 -20.96 -4.57
N MET A 224 -14.58 -21.28 -4.00
CA MET A 224 -13.33 -21.32 -4.75
C MET A 224 -12.86 -22.72 -5.16
N ASN A 225 -13.70 -23.73 -4.98
CA ASN A 225 -13.53 -25.12 -5.42
C ASN A 225 -13.98 -25.36 -6.87
N LEU A 226 -13.78 -24.40 -7.74
CA LEU A 226 -14.27 -24.39 -9.12
C LEU A 226 -13.81 -25.65 -9.87
N GLU A 227 -14.69 -26.25 -10.68
CA GLU A 227 -14.44 -27.49 -11.45
C GLU A 227 -13.27 -27.34 -12.45
N ASN A 228 -13.05 -26.13 -12.95
CA ASN A 228 -11.92 -25.83 -13.81
C ASN A 228 -10.67 -25.63 -12.96
N GLU A 229 -9.72 -26.59 -13.00
CA GLU A 229 -8.48 -26.58 -12.21
C GLU A 229 -7.69 -25.28 -12.30
N LYS A 230 -7.73 -24.58 -13.41
CA LYS A 230 -7.05 -23.28 -13.60
C LYS A 230 -7.52 -22.21 -12.63
N TRP A 231 -8.73 -22.33 -12.09
CA TRP A 231 -9.38 -21.32 -11.24
C TRP A 231 -9.60 -21.78 -9.80
N ARG A 232 -9.30 -23.05 -9.52
CA ARG A 232 -9.44 -23.64 -8.21
C ARG A 232 -8.41 -23.07 -7.23
N TRP A 233 -8.85 -22.78 -6.01
CA TRP A 233 -7.93 -22.51 -4.92
C TRP A 233 -7.70 -23.78 -4.09
N GLU A 234 -6.46 -23.99 -3.73
CA GLU A 234 -6.11 -24.97 -2.71
C GLU A 234 -6.16 -24.31 -1.32
N PRO A 235 -6.34 -25.10 -0.24
CA PRO A 235 -6.20 -24.60 1.11
C PRO A 235 -4.92 -23.81 1.33
N PHE A 236 -5.03 -22.65 1.99
CA PHE A 236 -3.89 -21.78 2.25
C PHE A 236 -3.93 -21.17 3.64
N THR A 237 -2.83 -20.62 4.08
CA THR A 237 -2.66 -19.98 5.38
C THR A 237 -2.55 -18.47 5.22
N ILE A 238 -3.29 -17.71 6.04
CA ILE A 238 -3.13 -16.27 6.20
C ILE A 238 -2.22 -16.06 7.42
N GLN A 239 -1.17 -15.26 7.26
CA GLN A 239 -0.11 -15.11 8.27
C GLN A 239 0.01 -13.66 8.73
N PHE A 240 -0.11 -13.43 10.03
CA PHE A 240 0.02 -12.14 10.68
C PHE A 240 1.37 -12.08 11.39
N ASP A 241 2.22 -11.15 10.98
CA ASP A 241 3.53 -10.87 11.58
C ASP A 241 3.33 -9.87 12.74
N ARG A 242 3.48 -10.33 13.98
CA ARG A 242 3.12 -9.58 15.20
C ARG A 242 4.21 -9.67 16.25
N THR A 243 4.06 -8.85 17.31
CA THR A 243 4.91 -8.85 18.50
C THR A 243 4.02 -9.04 19.72
N ILE A 244 4.42 -9.89 20.65
CA ILE A 244 3.70 -10.09 21.91
C ILE A 244 3.86 -8.85 22.79
N THR A 245 2.74 -8.27 23.23
CA THR A 245 2.71 -7.11 24.14
C THR A 245 2.31 -7.45 25.55
N GLU A 246 1.59 -8.56 25.76
CA GLU A 246 1.14 -9.02 27.08
C GLU A 246 0.97 -10.55 27.08
N ILE A 247 1.20 -11.17 28.23
CA ILE A 247 0.90 -12.59 28.50
C ILE A 247 0.24 -12.68 29.87
N ASP A 248 -0.99 -13.21 29.89
CA ASP A 248 -1.73 -13.53 31.13
C ASP A 248 -2.19 -14.99 31.10
N GLY A 249 -1.49 -15.85 31.85
CA GLY A 249 -1.70 -17.29 31.78
C GLY A 249 -1.47 -17.84 30.36
N ASN A 250 -2.52 -18.34 29.73
CA ASN A 250 -2.51 -18.82 28.37
C ASN A 250 -3.08 -17.80 27.37
N HIS A 251 -3.44 -16.59 27.82
CA HIS A 251 -3.85 -15.50 26.92
C HIS A 251 -2.64 -14.70 26.46
N VAL A 252 -2.56 -14.46 25.17
CA VAL A 252 -1.50 -13.68 24.53
C VAL A 252 -2.13 -12.49 23.84
N THR A 253 -1.61 -11.29 24.13
CA THR A 253 -1.98 -10.05 23.43
C THR A 253 -0.85 -9.64 22.49
N ILE A 254 -1.20 -9.29 21.26
CA ILE A 254 -0.27 -8.89 20.20
C ILE A 254 -0.36 -7.39 19.88
N ASP A 255 0.67 -6.86 19.23
CA ASP A 255 0.84 -5.42 18.94
C ASP A 255 -0.24 -4.83 18.01
N ALA A 256 -0.71 -5.57 17.01
CA ALA A 256 -1.73 -5.11 16.07
C ALA A 256 -2.81 -6.18 15.87
N PRO A 257 -4.08 -5.80 15.54
CA PRO A 257 -5.16 -6.76 15.45
C PRO A 257 -4.95 -7.76 14.30
N ILE A 258 -5.61 -8.93 14.45
CA ILE A 258 -5.87 -9.83 13.32
C ILE A 258 -7.04 -9.27 12.49
N VAL A 259 -6.97 -9.42 11.19
CA VAL A 259 -7.97 -8.86 10.26
C VAL A 259 -8.70 -9.92 9.44
N CYS A 260 -8.60 -11.17 9.86
CA CYS A 260 -9.38 -12.28 9.35
C CYS A 260 -9.65 -13.23 10.52
N ALA A 261 -10.89 -13.57 10.79
CA ALA A 261 -11.27 -14.42 11.90
C ALA A 261 -10.57 -15.77 11.84
N ILE A 262 -10.16 -16.30 13.01
CA ILE A 262 -9.58 -17.64 13.14
C ILE A 262 -10.66 -18.56 13.71
N GLU A 263 -11.11 -19.50 12.91
CA GLU A 263 -12.20 -20.40 13.25
C GLU A 263 -11.74 -21.85 13.23
N THR A 264 -12.00 -22.59 14.29
CA THR A 264 -11.63 -24.02 14.40
C THR A 264 -12.25 -24.84 13.26
N ARG A 265 -13.50 -24.57 12.89
CA ARG A 265 -14.20 -25.27 11.78
C ARG A 265 -13.49 -25.11 10.42
N TRP A 266 -12.79 -24.00 10.21
CA TRP A 266 -12.08 -23.72 8.95
C TRP A 266 -10.59 -24.09 8.98
N GLY A 267 -10.12 -24.78 10.03
CA GLY A 267 -8.75 -25.22 10.20
C GLY A 267 -8.04 -24.60 11.41
N GLY A 268 -8.69 -23.65 12.10
CA GLY A 268 -8.14 -23.02 13.30
C GLY A 268 -6.88 -22.20 13.03
N GLY A 269 -6.03 -22.10 14.03
CA GLY A 269 -4.78 -21.35 13.89
C GLY A 269 -3.71 -21.77 14.88
N VAL A 270 -2.50 -21.26 14.62
CA VAL A 270 -1.33 -21.44 15.47
C VAL A 270 -0.58 -20.12 15.66
N MET A 271 0.16 -20.04 16.76
CA MET A 271 1.15 -19.00 17.00
C MET A 271 2.52 -19.64 17.12
N LEU A 272 3.52 -19.10 16.44
CA LEU A 272 4.92 -19.57 16.54
C LEU A 272 5.89 -18.41 16.62
N LYS A 273 7.02 -18.61 17.28
CA LYS A 273 8.10 -17.63 17.38
C LYS A 273 8.97 -17.65 16.12
N TYR A 274 9.44 -16.47 15.73
CA TYR A 274 10.43 -16.31 14.67
C TYR A 274 11.50 -15.28 15.06
N THR A 275 12.58 -15.24 14.31
CA THR A 275 13.57 -14.16 14.33
C THR A 275 13.60 -13.45 12.98
N ASP A 276 13.91 -12.17 13.00
CA ASP A 276 14.03 -11.35 11.79
C ASP A 276 15.48 -10.93 11.51
N ALA A 277 16.45 -11.78 11.88
CA ALA A 277 17.87 -11.49 11.74
C ALA A 277 18.31 -11.19 10.29
N GLY A 278 17.60 -11.74 9.31
CA GLY A 278 17.82 -11.47 7.90
C GLY A 278 17.11 -10.22 7.37
N ARG A 279 16.15 -9.65 8.12
CA ARG A 279 15.39 -8.46 7.73
C ARG A 279 16.17 -7.19 8.07
N ILE A 280 16.34 -6.30 7.11
CA ILE A 280 16.95 -4.99 7.38
C ILE A 280 15.89 -4.00 7.91
N ALA A 281 16.35 -2.90 8.54
CA ALA A 281 15.48 -1.92 9.15
C ALA A 281 16.03 -0.50 9.03
N GLN A 282 15.17 0.51 9.27
CA GLN A 282 15.56 1.93 9.32
C GLN A 282 16.16 2.41 7.97
N VAL A 283 15.44 2.16 6.88
CA VAL A 283 15.86 2.52 5.51
C VAL A 283 14.91 3.55 4.92
N GLY A 284 15.46 4.61 4.32
CA GLY A 284 14.68 5.68 3.69
C GLY A 284 15.12 6.02 2.28
N ILE A 285 14.14 6.31 1.41
CA ILE A 285 14.34 6.86 0.07
C ILE A 285 13.57 8.17 0.00
N GLU A 286 14.24 9.30 -0.27
CA GLU A 286 13.56 10.58 -0.13
C GLU A 286 14.08 11.70 -1.04
N ASN A 287 13.18 12.64 -1.40
CA ASN A 287 13.48 13.89 -2.07
C ASN A 287 14.16 13.72 -3.45
N MET A 288 13.59 12.90 -4.35
CA MET A 288 14.15 12.67 -5.67
C MET A 288 13.09 12.36 -6.72
N ARG A 289 13.48 12.45 -7.97
CA ARG A 289 12.70 12.05 -9.13
C ARG A 289 13.37 10.86 -9.81
N GLY A 290 12.58 9.88 -10.25
CA GLY A 290 13.02 8.79 -11.11
C GLY A 290 12.34 8.85 -12.46
N ILE A 291 13.08 8.62 -13.54
CA ILE A 291 12.59 8.54 -14.90
C ILE A 291 13.06 7.21 -15.49
N SER A 292 12.15 6.38 -16.00
CA SER A 292 12.53 5.20 -16.77
C SER A 292 12.56 5.54 -18.25
N ASN A 293 13.75 5.49 -18.87
CA ASN A 293 13.88 5.66 -20.31
C ASN A 293 13.25 4.46 -21.03
N PHE A 294 12.56 4.75 -22.13
CA PHE A 294 11.85 3.75 -22.93
C PHE A 294 11.95 4.05 -24.42
N ASP A 295 11.67 3.06 -25.27
CA ASP A 295 11.62 3.24 -26.72
C ASP A 295 10.31 3.91 -27.16
N ILE A 296 10.39 5.17 -27.58
CA ILE A 296 9.25 5.96 -28.03
C ILE A 296 8.62 5.46 -29.34
N THR A 297 9.28 4.56 -30.06
CA THR A 297 8.77 3.97 -31.31
C THR A 297 7.82 2.80 -31.04
N VAL A 298 7.88 2.20 -29.83
CA VAL A 298 6.99 1.10 -29.43
C VAL A 298 5.66 1.65 -28.96
N ARG A 299 4.66 1.55 -29.82
CA ARG A 299 3.30 2.06 -29.57
C ARG A 299 2.25 1.01 -29.89
N THR A 300 1.08 1.15 -29.30
CA THR A 300 -0.08 0.31 -29.57
C THR A 300 -1.38 1.08 -29.37
N ASN A 301 -2.44 0.63 -30.02
CA ASN A 301 -3.82 1.03 -29.75
C ASN A 301 -4.64 -0.12 -29.11
N GLU A 302 -3.98 -1.23 -28.79
CA GLU A 302 -4.61 -2.34 -28.05
C GLU A 302 -4.85 -1.92 -26.60
N TYR A 303 -6.09 -1.97 -26.17
CA TYR A 303 -6.45 -1.54 -24.83
C TYR A 303 -6.63 -2.68 -23.82
N GLY A 304 -6.28 -3.90 -24.18
CA GLY A 304 -6.27 -5.03 -23.23
C GLY A 304 -7.52 -5.08 -22.32
N ASN A 305 -7.30 -5.00 -21.01
CA ASN A 305 -8.35 -4.97 -19.99
C ASN A 305 -8.59 -3.54 -19.49
N ILE A 306 -8.95 -2.61 -20.38
CA ILE A 306 -9.40 -1.28 -19.96
C ILE A 306 -10.88 -1.35 -19.63
N ASP A 307 -11.22 -0.97 -18.41
CA ASP A 307 -12.59 -0.99 -17.90
C ASP A 307 -13.36 0.29 -18.26
N ARG A 308 -12.73 1.26 -18.93
CA ARG A 308 -13.31 2.59 -19.13
C ARG A 308 -13.21 3.10 -20.57
N GLN A 309 -14.32 3.53 -21.12
CA GLN A 309 -14.45 4.52 -22.15
C GLN A 309 -14.02 5.90 -21.61
N PRO A 310 -13.33 6.80 -22.31
CA PRO A 310 -13.19 6.87 -23.78
C PRO A 310 -11.81 6.47 -24.33
N TYR A 311 -10.99 5.75 -23.59
CA TYR A 311 -9.59 5.49 -23.99
C TYR A 311 -9.41 4.35 -25.00
N ILE A 312 -10.51 3.80 -25.51
CA ILE A 312 -10.50 2.71 -26.49
C ILE A 312 -10.07 3.26 -27.86
N GLY A 313 -9.02 2.65 -28.44
CA GLY A 313 -8.51 3.02 -29.75
C GLY A 313 -7.50 4.18 -29.75
N GLU A 314 -7.23 4.82 -28.61
CA GLU A 314 -6.17 5.80 -28.47
C GLU A 314 -4.80 5.14 -28.54
N GLU A 315 -3.91 5.65 -29.40
CA GLU A 315 -2.53 5.19 -29.48
C GLU A 315 -1.73 5.68 -28.26
N TYR A 316 -0.93 4.80 -27.66
CA TYR A 316 -0.11 5.12 -26.49
C TYR A 316 1.23 4.37 -26.50
N TYR A 317 2.21 4.86 -25.73
CA TYR A 317 3.50 4.21 -25.54
C TYR A 317 3.34 2.91 -24.74
N ALA A 318 3.96 1.83 -25.27
CA ALA A 318 3.76 0.47 -24.77
C ALA A 318 5.05 -0.36 -24.65
N ASP A 319 6.21 0.30 -24.71
CA ASP A 319 7.48 -0.39 -24.43
C ASP A 319 7.45 -1.03 -23.05
N GLU A 320 7.99 -2.22 -22.92
CA GLU A 320 8.11 -2.97 -21.68
C GLU A 320 9.55 -3.48 -21.43
N ASN A 321 10.52 -3.06 -22.26
CA ASN A 321 11.92 -3.45 -22.15
C ASN A 321 12.75 -2.40 -21.38
N HIS A 322 12.14 -1.77 -20.38
CA HIS A 322 12.75 -0.76 -19.53
C HIS A 322 12.45 -1.05 -18.06
N TYR A 323 12.85 -0.17 -17.12
CA TYR A 323 12.59 -0.39 -15.69
C TYR A 323 11.10 -0.50 -15.36
N TRP A 324 10.75 -1.59 -14.67
CA TRP A 324 9.37 -1.88 -14.27
C TRP A 324 8.99 -1.13 -13.00
N ASN A 325 9.82 -1.25 -11.97
CA ASN A 325 9.53 -0.62 -10.69
C ASN A 325 10.61 0.42 -10.37
N PHE A 326 10.20 1.54 -9.80
CA PHE A 326 11.14 2.53 -9.34
C PHE A 326 11.79 2.09 -8.02
N ILE A 327 10.98 1.85 -6.99
CA ILE A 327 11.46 1.47 -5.66
C ILE A 327 10.80 0.16 -5.24
N THR A 328 11.60 -0.82 -4.89
CA THR A 328 11.14 -2.09 -4.32
C THR A 328 11.68 -2.25 -2.90
N LEU A 329 10.78 -2.52 -1.97
CA LEU A 329 11.07 -2.75 -0.55
C LEU A 329 10.73 -4.20 -0.23
N ASP A 330 11.75 -5.01 0.11
CA ASP A 330 11.60 -6.43 0.41
C ASP A 330 12.39 -6.82 1.67
N ASN A 331 11.85 -7.70 2.49
CA ASN A 331 12.49 -8.11 3.74
C ASN A 331 13.04 -6.93 4.57
N VAL A 332 12.21 -5.90 4.74
CA VAL A 332 12.55 -4.67 5.45
C VAL A 332 11.47 -4.28 6.45
N LYS A 333 11.85 -3.71 7.58
CA LYS A 333 10.92 -3.11 8.54
C LYS A 333 11.30 -1.67 8.86
N ASN A 334 10.33 -0.87 9.29
CA ASN A 334 10.54 0.54 9.59
C ASN A 334 11.26 1.25 8.45
N ALA A 335 10.65 1.21 7.26
CA ALA A 335 11.18 1.87 6.07
C ALA A 335 10.23 2.97 5.59
N TRP A 336 10.76 3.90 4.81
CA TRP A 336 9.93 4.94 4.23
C TRP A 336 10.38 5.37 2.83
N VAL A 337 9.38 5.87 2.07
CA VAL A 337 9.58 6.61 0.83
C VAL A 337 8.82 7.92 0.96
N ARG A 338 9.49 9.07 0.79
CA ARG A 338 8.81 10.37 0.89
C ARG A 338 9.33 11.40 -0.12
N ASN A 339 8.42 12.26 -0.60
CA ASN A 339 8.75 13.32 -1.54
C ASN A 339 9.48 12.76 -2.77
N VAL A 340 8.88 11.79 -3.44
CA VAL A 340 9.46 11.12 -4.60
C VAL A 340 8.49 11.19 -5.77
N THR A 341 9.01 11.52 -6.96
CA THR A 341 8.25 11.51 -8.21
C THR A 341 8.78 10.43 -9.14
N ALA A 342 7.89 9.63 -9.71
CA ALA A 342 8.21 8.59 -10.68
C ALA A 342 7.59 8.90 -12.05
N LEU A 343 8.36 8.74 -13.14
CA LEU A 343 7.89 8.88 -14.51
C LEU A 343 8.20 7.62 -15.31
N HIS A 344 7.23 7.18 -16.09
CA HIS A 344 7.32 6.16 -17.14
C HIS A 344 7.56 4.72 -16.67
N PHE A 345 7.66 4.42 -15.38
CA PHE A 345 7.86 3.05 -14.92
C PHE A 345 6.68 2.15 -15.35
N ALA A 346 6.99 0.97 -15.87
CA ALA A 346 6.00 0.07 -16.47
C ALA A 346 5.02 -0.54 -15.47
N GLY A 347 5.48 -0.79 -14.24
CA GLY A 347 4.76 -1.46 -13.15
C GLY A 347 4.45 -0.52 -11.99
N SER A 348 5.34 -0.46 -11.00
CA SER A 348 5.11 0.23 -9.74
C SER A 348 6.08 1.39 -9.51
N MET A 349 5.55 2.48 -8.96
CA MET A 349 6.38 3.51 -8.35
C MET A 349 7.00 2.99 -7.04
N VAL A 350 6.18 2.40 -6.18
CA VAL A 350 6.64 1.71 -4.97
C VAL A 350 5.98 0.33 -4.90
N ASN A 351 6.82 -0.69 -4.78
CA ASN A 351 6.43 -2.07 -4.57
C ASN A 351 6.87 -2.53 -3.18
N VAL A 352 5.94 -2.57 -2.22
CA VAL A 352 6.15 -3.06 -0.86
C VAL A 352 5.88 -4.56 -0.85
N ARG A 353 6.96 -5.35 -0.88
CA ARG A 353 6.90 -6.81 -1.01
C ARG A 353 6.47 -7.51 0.28
N GLU A 354 6.17 -8.80 0.15
CA GLU A 354 5.66 -9.69 1.20
C GLU A 354 6.44 -9.64 2.52
N GLY A 355 7.77 -9.59 2.46
CA GLY A 355 8.65 -9.52 3.63
C GLY A 355 8.75 -8.15 4.29
N ALA A 356 8.09 -7.11 3.75
CA ALA A 356 8.13 -5.76 4.30
C ALA A 356 7.05 -5.54 5.38
N LYS A 357 7.39 -4.75 6.42
CA LYS A 357 6.51 -4.44 7.56
C LYS A 357 6.76 -3.03 8.08
N CYS A 358 5.70 -2.36 8.54
CA CYS A 358 5.79 -0.99 9.11
C CYS A 358 6.45 0.00 8.14
N VAL A 359 5.89 0.11 6.94
CA VAL A 359 6.38 0.99 5.88
C VAL A 359 5.48 2.22 5.77
N THR A 360 6.08 3.41 5.60
CA THR A 360 5.34 4.62 5.22
C THR A 360 5.78 5.09 3.84
N VAL A 361 4.81 5.32 2.95
CA VAL A 361 5.01 6.00 1.66
C VAL A 361 4.18 7.27 1.69
N GLN A 362 4.81 8.45 1.52
CA GLN A 362 4.08 9.70 1.63
C GLN A 362 4.56 10.78 0.67
N ASP A 363 3.62 11.66 0.29
CA ASP A 363 3.88 12.85 -0.52
C ASP A 363 4.58 12.51 -1.84
N CYS A 364 4.14 11.38 -2.47
CA CYS A 364 4.73 10.81 -3.65
C CYS A 364 3.81 10.96 -4.87
N ILE A 365 4.40 11.08 -6.06
CA ILE A 365 3.69 11.33 -7.32
C ILE A 365 4.16 10.35 -8.39
N SER A 366 3.24 9.61 -9.01
CA SER A 366 3.52 8.76 -10.17
C SER A 366 2.85 9.33 -11.42
N LEU A 367 3.62 9.48 -12.48
CA LEU A 367 3.20 10.11 -13.72
C LEU A 367 3.48 9.21 -14.92
N GLU A 368 2.52 9.17 -15.84
CA GLU A 368 2.65 8.65 -17.20
C GLU A 368 3.35 7.27 -17.32
N PRO A 369 2.89 6.22 -16.63
CA PRO A 369 3.51 4.90 -16.75
C PRO A 369 3.48 4.39 -18.19
N VAL A 370 4.56 3.72 -18.63
CA VAL A 370 4.72 3.21 -19.99
C VAL A 370 4.73 1.69 -19.98
N SER A 371 3.69 1.09 -20.49
CA SER A 371 3.49 -0.36 -20.72
C SER A 371 2.13 -0.57 -21.36
N ILE A 372 1.79 -1.79 -21.77
CA ILE A 372 0.41 -2.08 -22.17
C ILE A 372 -0.55 -1.93 -20.98
N ARG A 373 -1.80 -1.54 -21.29
CA ARG A 373 -2.83 -1.25 -20.28
C ARG A 373 -3.58 -2.54 -19.88
N ALA A 374 -2.85 -3.61 -19.52
CA ALA A 374 -3.42 -4.92 -19.22
C ALA A 374 -2.59 -5.73 -18.22
N GLY A 375 -3.17 -6.78 -17.66
CA GLY A 375 -2.49 -7.73 -16.76
C GLY A 375 -1.92 -7.06 -15.51
N GLY A 376 -0.79 -7.54 -15.00
CA GLY A 376 -0.12 -7.02 -13.79
C GLY A 376 0.70 -5.75 -14.00
N ARG A 377 0.31 -4.87 -14.92
CA ARG A 377 1.02 -3.63 -15.27
C ARG A 377 0.36 -2.41 -14.65
N ARG A 378 1.15 -1.36 -14.43
CA ARG A 378 0.69 -0.08 -13.88
C ARG A 378 -0.01 -0.21 -12.53
N PHE A 379 0.57 -1.05 -11.66
CA PHE A 379 0.18 -1.18 -10.26
C PHE A 379 0.99 -0.16 -9.46
N THR A 380 0.52 1.08 -9.42
CA THR A 380 1.34 2.23 -9.03
C THR A 380 1.92 2.14 -7.61
N TYR A 381 1.05 2.02 -6.61
CA TYR A 381 1.43 1.80 -5.21
C TYR A 381 0.95 0.42 -4.80
N ARG A 382 1.88 -0.53 -4.80
CA ARG A 382 1.57 -1.94 -4.57
C ARG A 382 2.00 -2.39 -3.18
N ILE A 383 1.08 -2.97 -2.43
CA ILE A 383 1.33 -3.54 -1.12
C ILE A 383 1.13 -5.06 -1.18
N GLU A 384 2.15 -5.81 -0.83
CA GLU A 384 2.12 -7.25 -0.54
C GLU A 384 2.51 -7.51 0.93
N GLY A 385 3.08 -6.49 1.60
CA GLY A 385 3.53 -6.52 2.99
C GLY A 385 2.43 -6.20 4.01
N GLN A 386 2.83 -5.94 5.24
CA GLN A 386 1.94 -5.73 6.38
C GLN A 386 2.21 -4.40 7.09
N LEU A 387 1.19 -3.85 7.76
CA LEU A 387 1.28 -2.62 8.55
C LEU A 387 1.88 -1.46 7.74
N THR A 388 1.42 -1.30 6.50
CA THR A 388 1.90 -0.28 5.57
C THR A 388 0.91 0.88 5.48
N LEU A 389 1.42 2.10 5.55
CA LEU A 389 0.69 3.34 5.33
C LEU A 389 1.17 4.01 4.03
N ILE A 390 0.25 4.24 3.10
CA ILE A 390 0.48 5.08 1.93
C ILE A 390 -0.42 6.30 2.06
N GLN A 391 0.16 7.51 2.16
CA GLN A 391 -0.61 8.72 2.42
C GLN A 391 -0.23 9.89 1.53
N ARG A 392 -1.21 10.73 1.18
CA ARG A 392 -1.04 11.94 0.35
C ARG A 392 -0.27 11.65 -0.94
N CYS A 393 -0.59 10.52 -1.58
CA CYS A 393 0.05 10.07 -2.80
C CYS A 393 -0.88 10.24 -4.01
N THR A 394 -0.29 10.57 -5.17
CA THR A 394 -1.02 10.73 -6.42
C THR A 394 -0.53 9.74 -7.47
N SER A 395 -1.48 9.15 -8.21
CA SER A 395 -1.20 8.27 -9.35
C SER A 395 -1.92 8.80 -10.60
N ASP A 396 -1.18 9.20 -11.62
CA ASP A 396 -1.73 9.56 -12.92
C ASP A 396 -1.63 8.37 -13.89
N LYS A 397 -2.69 8.11 -14.65
CA LYS A 397 -2.76 7.05 -15.68
C LYS A 397 -2.35 5.65 -15.18
N GLY A 398 -2.49 5.38 -13.88
CA GLY A 398 -2.35 4.04 -13.32
C GLY A 398 -3.46 3.10 -13.80
N ARG A 399 -3.21 1.79 -13.79
CA ARG A 399 -4.28 0.81 -14.03
C ARG A 399 -4.93 0.43 -12.68
N HIS A 400 -4.16 0.00 -11.72
CA HIS A 400 -4.56 -0.14 -10.32
C HIS A 400 -3.67 0.78 -9.48
N SER A 401 -4.17 1.97 -9.17
CA SER A 401 -3.36 3.02 -8.55
C SER A 401 -2.95 2.69 -7.12
N PHE A 402 -3.89 2.21 -6.31
CA PHE A 402 -3.71 1.86 -4.90
C PHE A 402 -4.15 0.42 -4.71
N VAL A 403 -3.18 -0.52 -4.67
CA VAL A 403 -3.46 -1.95 -4.82
C VAL A 403 -2.77 -2.78 -3.75
N LEU A 404 -3.51 -3.75 -3.18
CA LEU A 404 -2.94 -4.82 -2.38
C LEU A 404 -3.03 -6.13 -3.17
N SER A 405 -2.04 -7.01 -3.02
CA SER A 405 -1.99 -8.23 -3.82
C SER A 405 -1.36 -9.38 -3.04
N GLY A 406 -1.95 -10.55 -3.14
CA GLY A 406 -1.42 -11.80 -2.58
C GLY A 406 -1.94 -12.17 -1.20
N PHE A 407 -1.84 -13.45 -0.86
CA PHE A 407 -2.30 -14.01 0.42
C PHE A 407 -1.62 -13.40 1.66
N GLN A 408 -0.40 -12.93 1.48
CA GLN A 408 0.38 -12.33 2.58
C GLN A 408 0.11 -10.83 2.76
N ALA A 409 -0.64 -10.22 1.87
CA ALA A 409 -1.07 -8.83 2.03
C ALA A 409 -2.17 -8.73 3.09
N CYS A 410 -1.82 -9.06 4.33
CA CYS A 410 -2.72 -8.94 5.47
C CYS A 410 -2.50 -7.61 6.18
N GLY A 411 -3.62 -6.97 6.53
CA GLY A 411 -3.60 -5.72 7.25
C GLY A 411 -3.21 -5.85 8.75
N PRO A 412 -3.39 -4.74 9.43
CA PRO A 412 -3.84 -3.43 8.93
C PRO A 412 -2.92 -2.82 7.86
N ASN A 413 -3.46 -2.47 6.69
CA ASN A 413 -2.79 -1.67 5.66
C ASN A 413 -3.67 -0.49 5.26
N VAL A 414 -3.11 0.68 5.00
CA VAL A 414 -3.88 1.93 4.84
C VAL A 414 -3.45 2.72 3.61
N PHE A 415 -4.44 3.17 2.81
CA PHE A 415 -4.30 4.27 1.87
C PHE A 415 -5.09 5.46 2.44
N LEU A 416 -4.40 6.58 2.71
CA LEU A 416 -4.95 7.76 3.36
C LEU A 416 -4.77 9.01 2.50
N ASN A 417 -5.87 9.73 2.20
CA ASN A 417 -5.83 10.96 1.41
C ASN A 417 -5.09 10.80 0.07
N CYS A 418 -5.39 9.73 -0.65
CA CYS A 418 -4.74 9.39 -1.92
C CYS A 418 -5.64 9.69 -3.12
N LYS A 419 -5.04 10.05 -4.27
CA LYS A 419 -5.78 10.44 -5.46
C LYS A 419 -5.27 9.73 -6.72
N ALA A 420 -6.19 9.12 -7.46
CA ALA A 420 -5.94 8.61 -8.81
C ALA A 420 -6.51 9.58 -9.85
N THR A 421 -5.67 10.04 -10.78
CA THR A 421 -6.07 10.85 -11.93
C THR A 421 -6.01 10.01 -13.20
N ILE A 422 -7.05 10.10 -14.02
CA ILE A 422 -7.17 9.35 -15.27
C ILE A 422 -6.87 7.84 -15.10
N PRO A 423 -7.44 7.16 -14.08
CA PRO A 423 -7.16 5.74 -13.87
C PRO A 423 -7.80 4.87 -14.94
N TYR A 424 -7.09 3.84 -15.38
CA TYR A 424 -7.60 2.90 -16.39
C TYR A 424 -8.43 1.75 -15.78
N SER A 425 -8.33 1.50 -14.49
CA SER A 425 -9.14 0.52 -13.75
C SER A 425 -9.28 0.93 -12.28
N SER A 426 -9.87 0.07 -11.46
CA SER A 426 -10.10 0.32 -10.04
C SER A 426 -8.82 0.24 -9.20
N SER A 427 -8.78 1.02 -8.12
CA SER A 427 -7.93 0.76 -6.97
C SER A 427 -8.61 -0.29 -6.09
N GLU A 428 -7.88 -1.31 -5.64
CA GLU A 428 -8.54 -2.49 -5.08
C GLU A 428 -7.60 -3.38 -4.25
N PRO A 429 -8.10 -4.15 -3.26
CA PRO A 429 -7.54 -5.44 -2.94
C PRO A 429 -7.70 -6.30 -4.20
N HIS A 430 -6.59 -6.82 -4.76
CA HIS A 430 -6.64 -7.30 -6.13
C HIS A 430 -6.59 -8.84 -6.27
N TYR A 431 -5.82 -9.53 -5.42
CA TYR A 431 -5.49 -10.91 -5.71
C TYR A 431 -5.50 -11.78 -4.47
N LYS A 432 -6.30 -12.84 -4.50
CA LYS A 432 -6.32 -13.95 -3.55
C LYS A 432 -6.52 -13.56 -2.08
N TYR A 433 -7.69 -13.02 -1.77
CA TYR A 433 -8.18 -12.86 -0.40
C TYR A 433 -7.33 -11.95 0.48
N VAL A 434 -6.95 -10.78 -0.06
CA VAL A 434 -6.34 -9.72 0.76
C VAL A 434 -7.24 -9.40 1.96
N THR A 435 -6.67 -9.23 3.14
CA THR A 435 -7.47 -8.96 4.35
C THR A 435 -7.07 -7.66 5.04
N GLY A 436 -8.07 -6.91 5.53
CA GLY A 436 -7.86 -5.75 6.41
C GLY A 436 -7.15 -4.57 5.73
N ALA A 437 -7.64 -4.15 4.56
CA ALA A 437 -7.24 -2.90 3.91
C ALA A 437 -8.20 -1.78 4.30
N LEU A 438 -7.68 -0.59 4.60
CA LEU A 438 -8.44 0.64 4.75
C LEU A 438 -8.11 1.58 3.57
N TYR A 439 -9.15 2.01 2.87
CA TYR A 439 -9.12 3.13 1.95
C TYR A 439 -9.84 4.29 2.67
N ASP A 440 -9.10 5.31 3.07
CA ASP A 440 -9.57 6.43 3.89
C ASP A 440 -9.39 7.74 3.12
N ASN A 441 -10.49 8.40 2.76
CA ASN A 441 -10.47 9.59 1.93
C ASN A 441 -9.72 9.39 0.59
N VAL A 442 -9.99 8.29 -0.11
CA VAL A 442 -9.36 7.98 -1.39
C VAL A 442 -10.27 8.42 -2.54
N PHE A 443 -9.73 9.25 -3.44
CA PHE A 443 -10.38 9.64 -4.68
C PHE A 443 -9.94 8.73 -5.83
N ALA A 444 -10.71 7.70 -6.12
CA ALA A 444 -10.45 6.70 -7.17
C ALA A 444 -11.69 5.85 -7.45
N PRO A 445 -11.76 5.14 -8.59
CA PRO A 445 -12.64 3.97 -8.69
C PRO A 445 -12.15 2.88 -7.73
N LEU A 446 -13.07 2.31 -6.95
CA LEU A 446 -12.76 1.37 -5.86
C LEU A 446 -13.55 0.07 -6.01
N THR A 447 -12.89 -1.07 -5.83
CA THR A 447 -13.59 -2.36 -5.80
C THR A 447 -13.05 -3.30 -4.73
N ALA A 448 -13.95 -4.10 -4.14
CA ALA A 448 -13.64 -5.34 -3.43
C ALA A 448 -14.68 -6.37 -3.90
N ARG A 449 -14.28 -7.30 -4.79
CA ARG A 449 -15.22 -8.05 -5.60
C ARG A 449 -14.81 -9.51 -5.80
N PHE A 450 -15.75 -10.29 -6.29
CA PHE A 450 -15.50 -11.64 -6.81
C PHE A 450 -15.18 -11.57 -8.30
N TRP A 451 -14.08 -12.21 -8.70
CA TRP A 451 -13.69 -12.25 -10.09
C TRP A 451 -13.32 -13.69 -10.52
N LYS A 452 -14.24 -14.35 -11.19
CA LYS A 452 -14.13 -15.77 -11.53
C LYS A 452 -13.12 -16.07 -12.64
N GLU A 453 -13.06 -15.22 -13.68
CA GLU A 453 -12.48 -15.62 -14.98
C GLU A 453 -10.95 -15.64 -15.02
N ILE A 454 -10.25 -15.09 -14.05
CA ILE A 454 -8.78 -14.95 -14.07
C ILE A 454 -8.07 -15.39 -12.79
N SER A 455 -8.57 -16.38 -12.09
CA SER A 455 -8.02 -16.90 -10.82
C SER A 455 -7.94 -15.89 -9.67
N ILE A 456 -8.49 -14.71 -9.81
CA ILE A 456 -8.50 -13.72 -8.74
C ILE A 456 -9.44 -14.17 -7.62
N GLY A 457 -10.61 -14.71 -7.97
CA GLY A 457 -11.64 -15.10 -7.02
C GLY A 457 -12.10 -13.94 -6.15
N TRP A 458 -12.27 -14.16 -4.87
CA TRP A 458 -12.50 -13.11 -3.89
C TRP A 458 -11.24 -12.26 -3.71
N SER A 459 -11.30 -11.02 -4.14
CA SER A 459 -10.14 -10.13 -4.13
C SER A 459 -9.79 -9.66 -2.72
N GLY A 460 -10.79 -9.34 -1.90
CA GLY A 460 -10.56 -8.83 -0.54
C GLY A 460 -11.66 -9.22 0.44
N ALA A 461 -11.30 -9.30 1.72
CA ALA A 461 -12.14 -9.59 2.86
C ALA A 461 -11.79 -8.70 4.05
N ASN A 462 -12.81 -8.27 4.81
CA ASN A 462 -12.66 -7.36 5.95
C ASN A 462 -11.94 -6.05 5.59
N CYS A 463 -12.19 -5.56 4.37
CA CYS A 463 -11.70 -4.28 3.87
C CYS A 463 -12.71 -3.17 4.18
N VAL A 464 -12.21 -1.98 4.46
CA VAL A 464 -13.01 -0.80 4.83
C VAL A 464 -12.72 0.33 3.86
N PHE A 465 -13.79 0.95 3.35
CA PHE A 465 -13.76 2.14 2.50
C PHE A 465 -14.46 3.26 3.26
N TRP A 466 -13.70 4.27 3.70
CA TRP A 466 -14.16 5.34 4.57
C TRP A 466 -14.08 6.69 3.87
N ASN A 467 -15.20 7.37 3.71
CA ASN A 467 -15.31 8.69 3.07
C ASN A 467 -14.57 8.79 1.72
N CYS A 468 -14.66 7.72 0.92
CA CYS A 468 -14.03 7.69 -0.40
C CYS A 468 -14.93 8.29 -1.47
N GLU A 469 -14.34 8.71 -2.59
CA GLU A 469 -15.06 9.29 -3.71
C GLU A 469 -14.74 8.59 -5.04
N GLY A 470 -15.78 8.34 -5.83
CA GLY A 470 -15.68 7.76 -7.17
C GLY A 470 -16.66 6.61 -7.42
N GLN A 471 -16.49 5.90 -8.53
CA GLN A 471 -17.27 4.70 -8.79
C GLN A 471 -16.80 3.55 -7.89
N TYR A 472 -17.72 2.77 -7.32
CA TYR A 472 -17.36 1.65 -6.45
C TYR A 472 -18.21 0.40 -6.67
N LEU A 473 -17.62 -0.77 -6.35
CA LEU A 473 -18.28 -2.07 -6.30
C LEU A 473 -17.71 -2.86 -5.11
N ILE A 474 -18.48 -2.93 -4.03
CA ILE A 474 -18.07 -3.58 -2.79
C ILE A 474 -18.98 -4.78 -2.55
N GLN A 475 -18.43 -5.99 -2.62
CA GLN A 475 -19.14 -7.25 -2.45
C GLN A 475 -18.73 -7.94 -1.15
N LYS A 476 -19.63 -8.77 -0.61
CA LYS A 476 -19.45 -9.55 0.61
C LYS A 476 -18.92 -10.93 0.27
N PRO A 477 -17.70 -11.29 0.67
CA PRO A 477 -17.26 -12.67 0.56
C PRO A 477 -17.94 -13.54 1.63
N PRO A 478 -18.23 -14.82 1.34
CA PRO A 478 -18.67 -15.73 2.37
C PRO A 478 -17.65 -15.80 3.53
N THR A 479 -18.12 -15.96 4.75
CA THR A 479 -17.32 -16.00 5.99
C THR A 479 -16.57 -14.71 6.36
N ALA A 480 -16.85 -13.59 5.67
CA ALA A 480 -16.23 -12.29 5.95
C ALA A 480 -17.16 -11.13 5.51
N GLN A 481 -16.75 -9.91 5.76
CA GLN A 481 -17.47 -8.71 5.36
C GLN A 481 -16.51 -7.70 4.72
N ASN A 482 -17.00 -6.89 3.78
CA ASN A 482 -16.38 -5.66 3.33
C ASN A 482 -17.33 -4.49 3.61
N TYR A 483 -16.78 -3.33 3.97
CA TYR A 483 -17.53 -2.19 4.46
C TYR A 483 -17.28 -0.95 3.62
N ALA A 484 -18.32 -0.16 3.34
CA ALA A 484 -18.21 1.18 2.77
C ALA A 484 -19.06 2.17 3.60
N PHE A 485 -18.42 3.19 4.13
CA PHE A 485 -19.02 4.23 4.94
C PHE A 485 -18.78 5.60 4.31
N GLY A 486 -19.84 6.38 4.13
CA GLY A 486 -19.71 7.76 3.67
C GLY A 486 -19.21 7.92 2.25
N HIS A 487 -19.41 6.94 1.38
CA HIS A 487 -18.89 6.96 0.01
C HIS A 487 -19.74 7.87 -0.90
N ILE A 488 -19.07 8.80 -1.60
CA ILE A 488 -19.71 9.67 -2.60
C ILE A 488 -19.38 9.18 -4.00
N GLY A 489 -20.43 8.86 -4.79
CA GLY A 489 -20.27 8.46 -6.18
C GLY A 489 -21.22 7.37 -6.63
N ILE A 490 -20.87 6.64 -7.68
CA ILE A 490 -21.74 5.67 -8.34
C ILE A 490 -21.47 4.27 -7.82
N HIS A 491 -22.45 3.64 -7.18
CA HIS A 491 -22.42 2.20 -6.91
C HIS A 491 -22.68 1.43 -8.21
N ALA A 492 -21.65 0.72 -8.66
CA ALA A 492 -21.73 -0.10 -9.86
C ALA A 492 -22.21 -1.52 -9.52
N THR A 493 -23.07 -2.08 -10.35
CA THR A 493 -23.44 -3.50 -10.29
C THR A 493 -22.48 -4.39 -11.09
N VAL A 494 -21.82 -3.80 -12.09
CA VAL A 494 -20.78 -4.41 -12.92
C VAL A 494 -19.70 -3.36 -13.16
N PHE A 495 -18.46 -3.69 -12.88
CA PHE A 495 -17.34 -2.77 -13.08
C PHE A 495 -16.66 -2.98 -14.43
N ASN A 496 -16.63 -4.22 -14.92
CA ASN A 496 -16.05 -4.61 -16.19
C ASN A 496 -17.01 -5.49 -17.00
N THR A 497 -17.50 -4.96 -18.13
CA THR A 497 -18.44 -5.68 -19.01
C THR A 497 -17.80 -6.84 -19.77
N ARG A 498 -16.48 -6.88 -19.91
CA ARG A 498 -15.76 -7.94 -20.63
C ARG A 498 -15.65 -9.22 -19.77
N TYR A 499 -15.47 -9.04 -18.48
CA TYR A 499 -15.46 -10.12 -17.50
C TYR A 499 -16.70 -9.91 -16.63
N GLN A 500 -17.74 -10.69 -16.86
CA GLN A 500 -18.98 -10.55 -16.09
C GLN A 500 -18.65 -10.70 -14.61
N ASP A 501 -18.66 -9.58 -13.90
CA ASP A 501 -18.66 -9.60 -12.46
C ASP A 501 -19.93 -10.35 -12.04
N HIS A 502 -19.76 -11.55 -11.49
CA HIS A 502 -20.92 -12.32 -11.06
C HIS A 502 -21.63 -11.52 -9.96
N ALA A 503 -22.94 -11.35 -10.11
CA ALA A 503 -23.75 -10.73 -9.07
C ALA A 503 -23.54 -11.49 -7.75
N LYS A 504 -23.00 -10.81 -6.77
CA LYS A 504 -22.78 -11.29 -5.41
C LYS A 504 -23.46 -10.35 -4.44
N GLU A 505 -23.66 -10.82 -3.21
CA GLU A 505 -24.18 -9.97 -2.15
C GLU A 505 -23.28 -8.74 -1.96
N ASN A 506 -23.89 -7.56 -1.81
CA ASN A 506 -23.14 -6.35 -1.50
C ASN A 506 -22.52 -6.44 -0.12
N GLY A 507 -21.35 -5.84 0.05
CA GLY A 507 -20.79 -5.53 1.35
C GLY A 507 -21.71 -4.62 2.15
N TYR A 508 -21.36 -4.36 3.39
CA TYR A 508 -22.11 -3.40 4.20
C TYR A 508 -21.85 -1.98 3.72
N ILE A 509 -22.89 -1.30 3.25
CA ILE A 509 -22.83 0.06 2.71
C ILE A 509 -23.73 0.96 3.57
N GLU A 510 -23.14 1.99 4.17
CA GLU A 510 -23.84 2.96 5.01
C GLU A 510 -23.49 4.39 4.61
N SER A 511 -24.47 5.30 4.65
CA SER A 511 -24.29 6.71 4.32
C SER A 511 -23.80 6.95 2.89
N TRP A 512 -24.52 6.42 1.90
CA TRP A 512 -24.24 6.71 0.50
C TRP A 512 -24.52 8.19 0.18
N ASP A 513 -23.63 8.80 -0.63
CA ASP A 513 -23.63 10.21 -1.06
C ASP A 513 -23.50 11.24 0.09
N LYS A 514 -23.12 10.81 1.28
CA LYS A 514 -22.87 11.71 2.40
C LYS A 514 -21.72 11.17 3.26
N HIS A 515 -20.67 11.98 3.43
CA HIS A 515 -19.56 11.62 4.31
C HIS A 515 -19.99 11.43 5.76
N VAL A 516 -19.27 10.59 6.47
CA VAL A 516 -19.50 10.29 7.89
C VAL A 516 -18.38 10.87 8.76
N HIS A 517 -18.65 10.99 10.06
CA HIS A 517 -17.66 11.36 11.07
C HIS A 517 -17.17 10.14 11.84
N PRO A 518 -15.86 10.15 12.20
CA PRO A 518 -14.85 11.17 11.95
C PRO A 518 -14.48 11.29 10.47
N GLU A 519 -13.93 12.44 10.05
CA GLU A 519 -13.50 12.66 8.66
C GLU A 519 -12.54 11.58 8.16
N SER A 520 -11.62 11.13 9.02
CA SER A 520 -10.71 10.04 8.77
C SER A 520 -10.77 9.02 9.90
N LEU A 521 -11.06 7.77 9.57
CA LEU A 521 -11.04 6.68 10.52
C LEU A 521 -9.63 6.42 11.06
N TYR A 522 -8.63 6.36 10.17
CA TYR A 522 -7.24 6.13 10.55
C TYR A 522 -6.71 7.19 11.51
N LEU A 523 -6.92 8.46 11.19
CA LEU A 523 -6.44 9.56 12.03
C LEU A 523 -7.11 9.54 13.40
N LYS A 524 -8.42 9.26 13.45
CA LYS A 524 -9.13 9.17 14.72
C LYS A 524 -8.69 7.98 15.57
N GLN A 525 -8.51 6.81 14.96
CA GLN A 525 -7.93 5.64 15.63
C GLN A 525 -6.51 5.92 16.17
N LEU A 526 -5.72 6.67 15.38
CA LEU A 526 -4.37 7.07 15.78
C LEU A 526 -4.37 8.01 16.98
N GLU A 527 -5.28 9.00 16.98
CA GLU A 527 -5.51 9.90 18.12
C GLU A 527 -5.91 9.14 19.38
N ASP A 528 -6.87 8.24 19.26
CA ASP A 528 -7.39 7.46 20.38
C ASP A 528 -6.31 6.58 21.03
N ARG A 529 -5.38 6.07 20.22
CA ARG A 529 -4.27 5.22 20.67
C ARG A 529 -3.08 6.01 21.23
N LEU A 530 -2.68 7.11 20.58
CA LEU A 530 -1.39 7.78 20.82
C LEU A 530 -1.53 9.27 21.18
N GLY A 531 -2.74 9.82 21.14
CA GLY A 531 -2.98 11.25 21.35
C GLY A 531 -2.69 12.11 20.11
N SER A 532 -3.04 13.40 20.18
CA SER A 532 -3.00 14.33 19.05
C SER A 532 -1.59 14.58 18.49
N GLN A 533 -0.53 14.38 19.27
CA GLN A 533 0.85 14.51 18.78
C GLN A 533 1.15 13.56 17.61
N ALA A 534 0.45 12.42 17.54
CA ALA A 534 0.64 11.46 16.46
C ALA A 534 0.26 12.02 15.07
N PHE A 535 -0.68 12.96 14.99
CA PHE A 535 -1.02 13.65 13.74
C PHE A 535 0.14 14.51 13.24
N ILE A 536 0.69 15.33 14.14
CA ILE A 536 1.83 16.22 13.83
C ILE A 536 3.00 15.39 13.32
N ASN A 537 3.27 14.28 13.98
CA ASN A 537 4.34 13.35 13.62
C ASN A 537 4.25 12.83 12.19
N ILE A 538 3.04 12.60 11.68
CA ILE A 538 2.81 12.07 10.32
C ILE A 538 2.41 13.16 9.31
N GLY A 539 2.53 14.44 9.69
CA GLY A 539 2.37 15.60 8.81
C GLY A 539 0.92 16.09 8.65
N TYR A 540 0.05 15.89 9.66
CA TYR A 540 -1.28 16.50 9.74
C TYR A 540 -1.33 17.55 10.85
N ASN A 541 -2.19 18.54 10.70
CA ASN A 541 -2.42 19.57 11.70
C ASN A 541 -3.71 19.30 12.49
N CYS A 542 -3.73 19.62 13.76
CA CYS A 542 -4.92 19.46 14.62
C CYS A 542 -6.14 20.30 14.19
N SER A 543 -5.99 21.22 13.24
CA SER A 543 -7.06 22.13 12.79
C SER A 543 -8.15 21.46 11.93
N HIS A 544 -7.97 20.22 11.49
CA HIS A 544 -8.96 19.51 10.66
C HIS A 544 -10.03 18.76 11.44
N GLN A 545 -10.01 18.76 12.78
CA GLN A 545 -11.01 18.05 13.60
C GLN A 545 -11.88 18.98 14.46
N ALA A 546 -11.69 20.30 14.36
CA ALA A 546 -12.44 21.28 15.17
C ALA A 546 -13.45 22.11 14.34
N GLN A 547 -13.94 21.55 13.23
CA GLN A 547 -15.05 22.16 12.48
C GLN A 547 -16.17 21.17 12.26
#